data_6e4b7351d9ae01bba6f1beaba8ee4cd2
#
_entry.id   6e4b7351d9ae01bba6f1beaba8ee4cd2
#
_cell.length_a   1.000
_cell.length_b   1.000
_cell.length_c   1.000
_cell.angle_alpha   90.00
_cell.angle_beta   90.00
_cell.angle_gamma   90.00
#
_symmetry.space_group_name_H-M   'P 1'
#
loop_
_entity.id
_entity.type
_entity.pdbx_description
1 polymer ?
#
loop_
_entity_poly.entity_id
_entity_poly.type
_entity_poly.pdbx_seq_one_letter_code
_entity_poly.pdbx_strand_id
1 'polypeptide(L)'
;MAAKPGDFLLLNYTLKVKESGETVDTTFDSVAKDANIHREDALYGPKFVILGEGWLPRGLEDSLVGLDAGKSTTVELPPEKGYGPRDPAKMRLVSLRRFREKGIDPVPGVQIEFEGRAAVVRAVGAGRVQVDYNHPLAGRTLVYDVSIEKVLEDENEKVLSITSRRIPEVPREKFALKRDGKDLTIEVPEEAFYLSGLQVAKKAISSDLQKYFPNIESIAFLETFKKPEPPEPSPTTAAIDKKPSPPTELEETKPTVTEKTEVEPLKKKEPAASKRTGSKTRRRRPRAGSENQR
;
A
#
# COMPACT_ATOMS: atom_id res chain seq x y z
N MET A 1 -5.14 19.94 -25.05
CA MET A 1 -3.70 20.09 -25.39
C MET A 1 -3.07 18.72 -25.40
N ALA A 2 -2.39 18.36 -26.48
CA ALA A 2 -1.77 17.03 -26.65
C ALA A 2 -0.51 16.89 -25.80
N ALA A 3 -0.39 15.79 -25.09
CA ALA A 3 0.73 15.51 -24.19
C ALA A 3 2.05 15.28 -24.97
N LYS A 4 3.14 15.82 -24.46
CA LYS A 4 4.48 15.73 -25.04
C LYS A 4 5.49 15.20 -24.02
N PRO A 5 6.60 14.61 -24.43
CA PRO A 5 7.69 14.26 -23.52
C PRO A 5 8.14 15.48 -22.71
N GLY A 6 8.29 15.30 -21.39
CA GLY A 6 8.57 16.36 -20.43
C GLY A 6 7.35 17.02 -19.82
N ASP A 7 6.14 16.74 -20.31
CA ASP A 7 4.92 17.26 -19.71
C ASP A 7 4.61 16.58 -18.37
N PHE A 8 4.05 17.36 -17.47
CA PHE A 8 3.59 16.96 -16.14
C PHE A 8 2.11 16.60 -16.21
N LEU A 9 1.77 15.35 -15.98
CA LEU A 9 0.44 14.82 -16.20
C LEU A 9 -0.18 14.28 -14.90
N LEU A 10 -1.48 14.48 -14.79
CA LEU A 10 -2.33 13.72 -13.85
C LEU A 10 -3.08 12.66 -14.66
N LEU A 11 -2.86 11.40 -14.31
CA LEU A 11 -3.42 10.24 -15.01
C LEU A 11 -4.36 9.47 -14.10
N ASN A 12 -5.50 9.07 -14.66
CA ASN A 12 -6.30 7.98 -14.10
C ASN A 12 -6.12 6.74 -14.95
N TYR A 13 -6.02 5.59 -14.30
CA TYR A 13 -5.92 4.31 -15.01
C TYR A 13 -6.51 3.14 -14.21
N THR A 14 -6.82 2.09 -14.96
CA THR A 14 -7.07 0.75 -14.44
C THR A 14 -6.21 -0.23 -15.20
N LEU A 15 -5.40 -1.01 -14.47
CA LEU A 15 -4.52 -2.03 -15.01
C LEU A 15 -5.12 -3.41 -14.82
N LYS A 16 -5.24 -4.15 -15.91
CA LYS A 16 -5.73 -5.54 -15.93
C LYS A 16 -4.70 -6.47 -16.55
N VAL A 17 -4.72 -7.72 -16.13
CA VAL A 17 -4.01 -8.80 -16.82
C VAL A 17 -4.93 -9.32 -17.92
N LYS A 18 -4.48 -9.29 -19.18
CA LYS A 18 -5.31 -9.67 -20.36
C LYS A 18 -5.86 -11.09 -20.26
N GLU A 19 -5.01 -12.03 -19.85
CA GLU A 19 -5.32 -13.46 -19.85
C GLU A 19 -6.37 -13.85 -18.81
N SER A 20 -6.38 -13.18 -17.65
CA SER A 20 -7.32 -13.47 -16.56
C SER A 20 -8.47 -12.46 -16.43
N GLY A 21 -8.33 -11.27 -17.04
CA GLY A 21 -9.24 -10.16 -16.83
C GLY A 21 -9.14 -9.53 -15.44
N GLU A 22 -8.22 -10.01 -14.61
CA GLU A 22 -8.04 -9.57 -13.24
C GLU A 22 -7.48 -8.14 -13.17
N THR A 23 -8.13 -7.27 -12.41
CA THR A 23 -7.61 -5.93 -12.11
C THR A 23 -6.52 -6.06 -11.06
N VAL A 24 -5.33 -5.53 -11.35
CA VAL A 24 -4.16 -5.62 -10.46
C VAL A 24 -3.73 -4.28 -9.88
N ASP A 25 -4.14 -3.17 -10.50
CA ASP A 25 -3.91 -1.82 -10.00
C ASP A 25 -4.92 -0.83 -10.59
N THR A 26 -5.28 0.21 -9.84
CA THR A 26 -6.17 1.26 -10.31
C THR A 26 -6.04 2.52 -9.47
N THR A 27 -6.32 3.66 -10.08
CA THR A 27 -6.40 4.96 -9.39
C THR A 27 -7.80 5.25 -8.84
N PHE A 28 -8.80 4.43 -9.19
CA PHE A 28 -10.20 4.63 -8.77
C PHE A 28 -10.51 3.78 -7.54
N ASP A 29 -10.93 4.44 -6.46
CA ASP A 29 -11.32 3.81 -5.20
C ASP A 29 -12.44 2.77 -5.37
N SER A 30 -13.50 3.12 -6.13
CA SER A 30 -14.61 2.21 -6.40
C SER A 30 -14.16 0.94 -7.12
N VAL A 31 -13.31 1.08 -8.16
CA VAL A 31 -12.79 -0.08 -8.92
C VAL A 31 -11.90 -0.95 -8.05
N ALA A 32 -11.10 -0.34 -7.15
CA ALA A 32 -10.27 -1.09 -6.22
C ALA A 32 -11.10 -1.91 -5.24
N LYS A 33 -12.21 -1.37 -4.74
CA LYS A 33 -13.17 -2.09 -3.87
C LYS A 33 -13.85 -3.22 -4.61
N ASP A 34 -14.35 -2.98 -5.80
CA ASP A 34 -15.02 -3.99 -6.62
C ASP A 34 -14.09 -5.16 -6.99
N ALA A 35 -12.81 -4.85 -7.23
CA ALA A 35 -11.78 -5.85 -7.56
C ALA A 35 -11.14 -6.51 -6.31
N ASN A 36 -11.55 -6.17 -5.09
CA ASN A 36 -10.96 -6.63 -3.83
C ASN A 36 -9.45 -6.39 -3.69
N ILE A 37 -8.95 -5.29 -4.29
CA ILE A 37 -7.55 -4.84 -4.18
C ILE A 37 -7.43 -3.52 -3.42
N HIS A 38 -8.54 -3.06 -2.82
CA HIS A 38 -8.55 -1.84 -2.01
C HIS A 38 -7.62 -1.95 -0.80
N ARG A 39 -6.87 -0.89 -0.53
CA ARG A 39 -6.02 -0.74 0.65
C ARG A 39 -6.39 0.56 1.37
N GLU A 40 -6.58 0.45 2.67
CA GLU A 40 -6.98 1.59 3.53
C GLU A 40 -5.86 2.64 3.67
N ASP A 41 -4.60 2.21 3.52
CA ASP A 41 -3.40 3.06 3.59
C ASP A 41 -3.04 3.74 2.25
N ALA A 42 -3.78 3.45 1.18
CA ALA A 42 -3.52 4.01 -0.15
C ALA A 42 -4.42 5.22 -0.44
N LEU A 43 -3.82 6.27 -0.98
CA LEU A 43 -4.56 7.40 -1.53
C LEU A 43 -4.95 7.09 -2.98
N TYR A 44 -6.26 7.05 -3.22
CA TYR A 44 -6.83 6.93 -4.57
C TYR A 44 -7.02 8.31 -5.18
N GLY A 45 -6.92 8.39 -6.48
CA GLY A 45 -7.03 9.63 -7.25
C GLY A 45 -6.00 9.69 -8.36
N PRO A 46 -6.00 10.78 -9.15
CA PRO A 46 -5.12 10.93 -10.29
C PRO A 46 -3.65 10.85 -9.92
N LYS A 47 -2.92 9.97 -10.59
CA LYS A 47 -1.50 9.73 -10.35
C LYS A 47 -0.66 10.72 -11.15
N PHE A 48 0.26 11.37 -10.47
CA PHE A 48 1.20 12.29 -11.09
C PHE A 48 2.33 11.55 -11.78
N VAL A 49 2.61 11.93 -13.03
CA VAL A 49 3.75 11.43 -13.81
C VAL A 49 4.36 12.55 -14.66
N ILE A 50 5.67 12.43 -14.96
CA ILE A 50 6.34 13.23 -15.97
C ILE A 50 6.59 12.31 -17.16
N LEU A 51 6.03 12.69 -18.31
CA LEU A 51 6.08 11.86 -19.51
C LEU A 51 7.49 11.78 -20.07
N GLY A 52 8.00 10.55 -20.32
CA GLY A 52 9.35 10.31 -20.83
C GLY A 52 10.42 10.08 -19.75
N GLU A 53 10.07 10.17 -18.45
CA GLU A 53 11.02 9.93 -17.35
C GLU A 53 11.11 8.46 -16.92
N GLY A 54 10.44 7.54 -17.62
CA GLY A 54 10.47 6.11 -17.31
C GLY A 54 9.70 5.75 -16.02
N TRP A 55 8.74 6.58 -15.63
CA TRP A 55 7.92 6.32 -14.44
C TRP A 55 6.79 5.35 -14.71
N LEU A 56 6.44 5.18 -15.97
CA LEU A 56 5.48 4.20 -16.48
C LEU A 56 6.21 3.19 -17.36
N PRO A 57 5.60 2.02 -17.62
CA PRO A 57 6.11 1.13 -18.65
C PRO A 57 6.25 1.85 -19.99
N ARG A 58 7.37 1.63 -20.67
CA ARG A 58 7.70 2.38 -21.89
C ARG A 58 6.59 2.36 -22.95
N GLY A 59 5.95 1.21 -23.16
CA GLY A 59 4.88 1.14 -24.12
C GLY A 59 3.63 1.94 -23.74
N LEU A 60 3.42 2.17 -22.44
CA LEU A 60 2.36 3.06 -21.96
C LEU A 60 2.74 4.53 -22.19
N GLU A 61 3.98 4.92 -21.85
CA GLU A 61 4.47 6.29 -22.11
C GLU A 61 4.37 6.66 -23.58
N ASP A 62 4.81 5.76 -24.48
CA ASP A 62 4.74 5.95 -25.93
C ASP A 62 3.29 6.18 -26.41
N SER A 63 2.31 5.53 -25.79
CA SER A 63 0.90 5.64 -26.15
C SER A 63 0.21 6.89 -25.60
N LEU A 64 0.79 7.54 -24.59
CA LEU A 64 0.28 8.81 -24.03
C LEU A 64 0.78 10.02 -24.82
N VAL A 65 1.87 9.88 -25.56
CA VAL A 65 2.36 10.98 -26.42
C VAL A 65 1.34 11.29 -27.50
N GLY A 66 0.92 12.56 -27.56
CA GLY A 66 -0.08 13.03 -28.51
C GLY A 66 -1.53 12.87 -28.05
N LEU A 67 -1.78 12.26 -26.90
CA LEU A 67 -3.12 12.15 -26.33
C LEU A 67 -3.52 13.48 -25.66
N ASP A 68 -4.73 13.96 -25.93
CA ASP A 68 -5.25 15.18 -25.32
C ASP A 68 -5.74 14.97 -23.88
N ALA A 69 -5.63 16.02 -23.07
CA ALA A 69 -6.28 16.05 -21.75
C ALA A 69 -7.79 15.81 -21.86
N GLY A 70 -8.36 15.06 -20.94
CA GLY A 70 -9.76 14.61 -20.94
C GLY A 70 -10.04 13.43 -21.88
N LYS A 71 -9.05 12.92 -22.59
CA LYS A 71 -9.19 11.73 -23.44
C LYS A 71 -8.71 10.49 -22.72
N SER A 72 -9.38 9.37 -23.03
CA SER A 72 -9.01 8.04 -22.58
C SER A 72 -8.58 7.16 -23.75
N THR A 73 -7.72 6.21 -23.47
CA THR A 73 -7.30 5.18 -24.41
C THR A 73 -7.08 3.85 -23.69
N THR A 74 -7.29 2.76 -24.42
CA THR A 74 -6.94 1.42 -23.94
C THR A 74 -5.67 0.98 -24.61
N VAL A 75 -4.67 0.64 -23.82
CA VAL A 75 -3.33 0.28 -24.30
C VAL A 75 -3.03 -1.16 -23.90
N GLU A 76 -2.77 -2.01 -24.89
CA GLU A 76 -2.32 -3.37 -24.66
C GLU A 76 -0.78 -3.43 -24.70
N LEU A 77 -0.19 -3.89 -23.60
CA LEU A 77 1.25 -4.01 -23.45
C LEU A 77 1.66 -5.48 -23.40
N PRO A 78 2.31 -6.00 -24.45
CA PRO A 78 2.94 -7.31 -24.37
C PRO A 78 4.10 -7.28 -23.35
N PRO A 79 4.56 -8.45 -22.85
CA PRO A 79 5.58 -8.52 -21.81
C PRO A 79 6.83 -7.67 -22.10
N GLU A 80 7.29 -7.62 -23.35
CA GLU A 80 8.51 -6.91 -23.77
C GLU A 80 8.40 -5.39 -23.60
N LYS A 81 7.18 -4.84 -23.72
CA LYS A 81 6.88 -3.41 -23.57
C LYS A 81 6.36 -3.07 -22.16
N GLY A 82 6.08 -4.08 -21.35
CA GLY A 82 5.61 -3.96 -19.97
C GLY A 82 6.73 -4.27 -18.98
N TYR A 83 6.54 -5.31 -18.16
CA TYR A 83 7.50 -5.71 -17.10
C TYR A 83 8.51 -6.77 -17.56
N GLY A 84 8.65 -6.99 -18.85
CA GLY A 84 9.56 -7.96 -19.45
C GLY A 84 9.04 -9.41 -19.43
N PRO A 85 9.66 -10.30 -20.22
CA PRO A 85 9.40 -11.73 -20.17
C PRO A 85 9.82 -12.29 -18.80
N ARG A 86 9.23 -13.42 -18.42
CA ARG A 86 9.64 -14.12 -17.20
C ARG A 86 10.99 -14.80 -17.44
N ASP A 87 11.97 -14.45 -16.64
CA ASP A 87 13.34 -14.97 -16.68
C ASP A 87 13.44 -16.26 -15.85
N PRO A 88 13.72 -17.42 -16.47
CA PRO A 88 13.91 -18.68 -15.73
C PRO A 88 15.10 -18.64 -14.77
N ALA A 89 16.13 -17.83 -15.03
CA ALA A 89 17.29 -17.69 -14.13
C ALA A 89 16.95 -17.03 -12.79
N LYS A 90 15.84 -16.29 -12.75
CA LYS A 90 15.30 -15.70 -11.50
C LYS A 90 14.42 -16.68 -10.73
N MET A 91 14.18 -17.88 -11.22
CA MET A 91 13.49 -18.95 -10.50
C MET A 91 14.52 -19.84 -9.81
N ARG A 92 14.42 -19.97 -8.49
CA ARG A 92 15.38 -20.73 -7.69
C ARG A 92 14.71 -21.77 -6.82
N LEU A 93 15.38 -22.91 -6.66
CA LEU A 93 15.00 -23.92 -5.68
C LEU A 93 15.82 -23.69 -4.41
N VAL A 94 15.12 -23.37 -3.31
CA VAL A 94 15.71 -23.11 -2.01
C VAL A 94 15.28 -24.21 -1.04
N SER A 95 16.18 -24.68 -0.15
CA SER A 95 15.83 -25.65 0.87
C SER A 95 14.76 -25.12 1.81
N LEU A 96 13.74 -25.91 2.11
CA LEU A 96 12.67 -25.58 3.09
C LEU A 96 13.27 -25.29 4.49
N ARG A 97 14.41 -25.89 4.82
CA ARG A 97 15.12 -25.61 6.08
C ARG A 97 15.51 -24.14 6.22
N ARG A 98 16.00 -23.49 5.15
CA ARG A 98 16.38 -22.06 5.17
C ARG A 98 15.19 -21.14 5.46
N PHE A 99 13.98 -21.51 5.04
CA PHE A 99 12.75 -20.78 5.36
C PHE A 99 12.41 -20.91 6.84
N ARG A 100 12.49 -22.13 7.38
CA ARG A 100 12.23 -22.38 8.80
C ARG A 100 13.23 -21.67 9.72
N GLU A 101 14.51 -21.62 9.34
CA GLU A 101 15.55 -20.88 10.07
C GLU A 101 15.26 -19.37 10.12
N LYS A 102 14.52 -18.82 9.16
CA LYS A 102 14.08 -17.43 9.11
C LYS A 102 12.66 -17.22 9.66
N GLY A 103 12.00 -18.24 10.16
CA GLY A 103 10.62 -18.16 10.67
C GLY A 103 9.57 -17.90 9.58
N ILE A 104 9.90 -18.18 8.32
CA ILE A 104 9.00 -17.98 7.19
C ILE A 104 8.31 -19.31 6.85
N ASP A 105 6.99 -19.35 6.81
CA ASP A 105 6.22 -20.47 6.29
C ASP A 105 5.88 -20.23 4.81
N PRO A 106 6.52 -20.96 3.87
CA PRO A 106 6.32 -20.71 2.45
C PRO A 106 5.03 -21.37 1.95
N VAL A 107 4.04 -20.54 1.60
CA VAL A 107 2.79 -20.97 1.02
C VAL A 107 2.78 -20.66 -0.49
N PRO A 108 2.46 -21.61 -1.38
CA PRO A 108 2.37 -21.37 -2.80
C PRO A 108 1.42 -20.20 -3.14
N GLY A 109 1.86 -19.30 -4.04
CA GLY A 109 1.13 -18.10 -4.45
C GLY A 109 1.41 -16.86 -3.58
N VAL A 110 1.96 -17.02 -2.38
CA VAL A 110 2.20 -15.90 -1.46
C VAL A 110 3.49 -15.17 -1.84
N GLN A 111 3.43 -13.84 -1.79
CA GLN A 111 4.60 -12.99 -1.90
C GLN A 111 5.30 -12.92 -0.53
N ILE A 112 6.60 -13.09 -0.56
CA ILE A 112 7.47 -13.08 0.63
C ILE A 112 8.67 -12.18 0.41
N GLU A 113 9.27 -11.74 1.49
CA GLU A 113 10.62 -11.19 1.46
C GLU A 113 11.61 -12.30 1.86
N PHE A 114 12.51 -12.65 0.95
CA PHE A 114 13.53 -13.66 1.20
C PHE A 114 14.91 -13.15 0.78
N GLU A 115 15.85 -13.16 1.73
CA GLU A 115 17.21 -12.63 1.54
C GLU A 115 17.25 -11.15 1.11
N GLY A 116 16.35 -10.32 1.68
CA GLY A 116 16.26 -8.88 1.38
C GLY A 116 15.67 -8.59 -0.01
N ARG A 117 14.99 -9.56 -0.62
CA ARG A 117 14.38 -9.42 -1.94
C ARG A 117 12.94 -9.93 -1.92
N ALA A 118 12.05 -9.18 -2.54
CA ALA A 118 10.69 -9.65 -2.79
C ALA A 118 10.69 -10.84 -3.76
N ALA A 119 9.92 -11.86 -3.45
CA ALA A 119 9.78 -13.06 -4.26
C ALA A 119 8.41 -13.71 -4.08
N VAL A 120 7.98 -14.51 -5.03
CA VAL A 120 6.73 -15.28 -4.96
C VAL A 120 7.06 -16.76 -4.81
N VAL A 121 6.45 -17.42 -3.83
CA VAL A 121 6.53 -18.88 -3.68
C VAL A 121 5.68 -19.52 -4.77
N ARG A 122 6.28 -20.37 -5.65
CA ARG A 122 5.58 -21.05 -6.72
C ARG A 122 5.15 -22.46 -6.37
N ALA A 123 6.01 -23.18 -5.68
CA ALA A 123 5.73 -24.55 -5.24
C ALA A 123 6.53 -24.90 -4.01
N VAL A 124 5.97 -25.77 -3.19
CA VAL A 124 6.62 -26.35 -2.00
C VAL A 124 6.51 -27.86 -2.12
N GLY A 125 7.62 -28.57 -2.09
CA GLY A 125 7.63 -30.03 -2.18
C GLY A 125 9.02 -30.63 -2.03
N ALA A 126 9.10 -31.90 -1.65
CA ALA A 126 10.34 -32.66 -1.50
C ALA A 126 11.45 -31.91 -0.68
N GLY A 127 11.06 -31.18 0.36
CA GLY A 127 11.99 -30.42 1.21
C GLY A 127 12.59 -29.18 0.52
N ARG A 128 12.06 -28.76 -0.61
CA ARG A 128 12.47 -27.57 -1.36
C ARG A 128 11.30 -26.65 -1.64
N VAL A 129 11.60 -25.38 -1.82
CA VAL A 129 10.67 -24.31 -2.18
C VAL A 129 11.13 -23.72 -3.49
N GLN A 130 10.26 -23.66 -4.48
CA GLN A 130 10.51 -22.94 -5.70
C GLN A 130 10.13 -21.47 -5.50
N VAL A 131 11.12 -20.59 -5.60
CA VAL A 131 11.00 -19.14 -5.37
C VAL A 131 11.23 -18.43 -6.70
N ASP A 132 10.33 -17.52 -7.02
CA ASP A 132 10.36 -16.69 -8.22
C ASP A 132 10.65 -15.23 -7.85
N TYR A 133 11.82 -14.74 -8.26
CA TYR A 133 12.25 -13.36 -8.05
C TYR A 133 11.91 -12.43 -9.23
N ASN A 134 11.16 -12.91 -10.22
CA ASN A 134 10.65 -12.06 -11.27
C ASN A 134 9.61 -11.08 -10.71
N HIS A 135 9.43 -9.95 -11.41
CA HIS A 135 8.30 -9.08 -11.11
C HIS A 135 6.97 -9.88 -11.21
N PRO A 136 6.00 -9.68 -10.31
CA PRO A 136 4.73 -10.43 -10.33
C PRO A 136 4.03 -10.44 -11.69
N LEU A 137 4.10 -9.34 -12.43
CA LEU A 137 3.50 -9.14 -13.75
C LEU A 137 4.43 -9.50 -14.92
N ALA A 138 5.66 -10.00 -14.67
CA ALA A 138 6.56 -10.42 -15.74
C ALA A 138 5.96 -11.60 -16.53
N GLY A 139 6.06 -11.56 -17.86
CA GLY A 139 5.51 -12.56 -18.78
C GLY A 139 3.98 -12.48 -18.93
N ARG A 140 3.33 -11.41 -18.45
CA ARG A 140 1.90 -11.17 -18.64
C ARG A 140 1.66 -10.08 -19.67
N THR A 141 0.63 -10.23 -20.48
CA THR A 141 0.12 -9.15 -21.31
C THR A 141 -0.79 -8.28 -20.45
N LEU A 142 -0.53 -6.99 -20.45
CA LEU A 142 -1.23 -6.01 -19.61
C LEU A 142 -2.15 -5.15 -20.46
N VAL A 143 -3.30 -4.81 -19.91
CA VAL A 143 -4.24 -3.87 -20.51
C VAL A 143 -4.41 -2.69 -19.57
N TYR A 144 -4.01 -1.52 -20.04
CA TYR A 144 -4.24 -0.24 -19.35
C TYR A 144 -5.42 0.49 -19.97
N ASP A 145 -6.46 0.69 -19.18
CA ASP A 145 -7.47 1.70 -19.49
C ASP A 145 -6.99 2.99 -18.82
N VAL A 146 -6.46 3.93 -19.59
CA VAL A 146 -5.80 5.15 -19.08
C VAL A 146 -6.45 6.40 -19.65
N SER A 147 -6.56 7.45 -18.82
CA SER A 147 -6.99 8.78 -19.23
C SER A 147 -6.05 9.85 -18.68
N ILE A 148 -5.79 10.88 -19.49
CA ILE A 148 -5.12 12.08 -19.02
C ILE A 148 -6.20 12.99 -18.43
N GLU A 149 -6.18 13.20 -17.11
CA GLU A 149 -7.11 14.10 -16.47
C GLU A 149 -6.71 15.56 -16.72
N LYS A 150 -5.44 15.85 -16.48
CA LYS A 150 -4.91 17.22 -16.64
C LYS A 150 -3.45 17.20 -17.06
N VAL A 151 -3.08 18.11 -17.95
CA VAL A 151 -1.69 18.54 -18.18
C VAL A 151 -1.44 19.71 -17.25
N LEU A 152 -0.45 19.60 -16.37
CA LEU A 152 -0.11 20.66 -15.42
C LEU A 152 0.72 21.71 -16.13
N GLU A 153 0.26 22.96 -16.12
CA GLU A 153 0.96 24.10 -16.70
C GLU A 153 1.55 24.98 -15.60
N ASP A 154 0.78 25.18 -14.53
CA ASP A 154 1.18 26.00 -13.39
C ASP A 154 2.38 25.41 -12.64
N GLU A 155 3.37 26.26 -12.37
CA GLU A 155 4.63 25.83 -11.74
C GLU A 155 4.42 25.38 -10.29
N ASN A 156 3.51 26.02 -9.54
CA ASN A 156 3.21 25.62 -8.17
C ASN A 156 2.51 24.27 -8.13
N GLU A 157 1.57 24.02 -9.05
CA GLU A 157 0.94 22.69 -9.17
C GLU A 157 1.95 21.60 -9.48
N LYS A 158 2.93 21.87 -10.34
CA LYS A 158 4.03 20.94 -10.66
C LYS A 158 4.88 20.65 -9.43
N VAL A 159 5.28 21.70 -8.69
CA VAL A 159 6.06 21.58 -7.44
C VAL A 159 5.29 20.75 -6.39
N LEU A 160 4.01 21.07 -6.17
CA LEU A 160 3.15 20.33 -5.24
C LEU A 160 3.02 18.86 -5.64
N SER A 161 2.91 18.56 -6.93
CA SER A 161 2.78 17.19 -7.43
C SER A 161 4.07 16.39 -7.25
N ILE A 162 5.25 16.99 -7.45
CA ILE A 162 6.55 16.37 -7.13
C ILE A 162 6.64 16.10 -5.62
N THR A 163 6.25 17.08 -4.80
CA THR A 163 6.31 16.98 -3.34
C THR A 163 5.42 15.83 -2.82
N SER A 164 4.16 15.80 -3.24
CA SER A 164 3.20 14.76 -2.85
C SER A 164 3.62 13.37 -3.33
N ARG A 165 4.26 13.26 -4.50
CA ARG A 165 4.79 11.97 -4.96
C ARG A 165 5.84 11.36 -4.03
N ARG A 166 6.62 12.21 -3.36
CA ARG A 166 7.68 11.79 -2.42
C ARG A 166 7.17 11.60 -1.00
N ILE A 167 6.01 12.19 -0.69
CA ILE A 167 5.32 12.08 0.61
C ILE A 167 3.86 11.69 0.29
N PRO A 168 3.62 10.45 -0.17
CA PRO A 168 2.29 10.04 -0.64
C PRO A 168 1.27 9.88 0.49
N GLU A 169 1.69 9.85 1.75
CA GLU A 169 0.82 9.76 2.92
C GLU A 169 0.05 11.06 3.18
N VAL A 170 0.48 12.17 2.56
CA VAL A 170 -0.11 13.49 2.77
C VAL A 170 -0.69 14.03 1.46
N PRO A 171 -1.97 14.43 1.43
CA PRO A 171 -2.57 15.07 0.28
C PRO A 171 -1.81 16.34 -0.13
N ARG A 172 -1.65 16.56 -1.43
CA ARG A 172 -0.88 17.69 -1.97
C ARG A 172 -1.41 19.07 -1.54
N GLU A 173 -2.70 19.16 -1.29
CA GLU A 173 -3.40 20.39 -0.90
C GLU A 173 -3.02 20.89 0.49
N LYS A 174 -2.40 20.02 1.30
CA LYS A 174 -1.92 20.36 2.65
C LYS A 174 -0.53 21.01 2.65
N PHE A 175 0.21 20.90 1.56
CA PHE A 175 1.49 21.58 1.42
C PHE A 175 1.26 23.01 0.94
N ALA A 176 1.88 23.98 1.60
CA ALA A 176 1.87 25.35 1.15
C ALA A 176 3.24 25.72 0.53
N LEU A 177 3.21 26.56 -0.49
CA LEU A 177 4.40 27.03 -1.19
C LEU A 177 4.53 28.53 -1.01
N LYS A 178 5.75 28.98 -0.70
CA LYS A 178 6.11 30.38 -0.70
C LYS A 178 7.33 30.55 -1.59
N ARG A 179 7.25 31.46 -2.55
CA ARG A 179 8.35 31.76 -3.46
C ARG A 179 8.80 33.19 -3.29
N ASP A 180 10.12 33.38 -3.20
CA ASP A 180 10.76 34.68 -3.17
C ASP A 180 11.90 34.68 -4.22
N GLY A 181 11.58 35.18 -5.41
CA GLY A 181 12.50 35.15 -6.55
C GLY A 181 12.88 33.69 -6.93
N LYS A 182 14.13 33.31 -6.63
CA LYS A 182 14.69 31.99 -6.91
C LYS A 182 14.65 31.03 -5.71
N ASP A 183 14.19 31.53 -4.58
CA ASP A 183 14.08 30.76 -3.33
C ASP A 183 12.67 30.21 -3.20
N LEU A 184 12.58 28.89 -2.98
CA LEU A 184 11.32 28.17 -2.76
C LEU A 184 11.27 27.66 -1.34
N THR A 185 10.23 28.02 -0.61
CA THR A 185 9.92 27.45 0.71
C THR A 185 8.70 26.56 0.58
N ILE A 186 8.83 25.32 1.04
CA ILE A 186 7.75 24.31 1.12
C ILE A 186 7.37 24.17 2.58
N GLU A 187 6.16 24.57 2.93
CA GLU A 187 5.61 24.31 4.27
C GLU A 187 5.16 22.86 4.36
N VAL A 188 5.74 22.17 5.31
CA VAL A 188 5.44 20.74 5.57
C VAL A 188 4.30 20.68 6.58
N PRO A 189 3.19 19.98 6.30
CA PRO A 189 2.09 19.87 7.24
C PRO A 189 2.45 18.98 8.44
N GLU A 190 1.82 19.21 9.58
CA GLU A 190 2.14 18.54 10.85
C GLU A 190 2.04 17.01 10.77
N GLU A 191 1.11 16.48 9.97
CA GLU A 191 0.94 15.05 9.78
C GLU A 191 2.18 14.38 9.16
N ALA A 192 3.01 15.15 8.45
CA ALA A 192 4.23 14.63 7.83
C ALA A 192 5.43 14.60 8.79
N PHE A 193 5.43 15.34 9.90
CA PHE A 193 6.62 15.53 10.75
C PHE A 193 7.20 14.22 11.29
N TYR A 194 6.34 13.26 11.56
CA TYR A 194 6.72 11.97 12.16
C TYR A 194 6.82 10.83 11.17
N LEU A 195 6.68 11.12 9.87
CA LEU A 195 6.80 10.09 8.83
C LEU A 195 8.22 9.54 8.76
N SER A 196 8.31 8.21 8.73
CA SER A 196 9.58 7.54 8.54
C SER A 196 10.18 7.92 7.18
N GLY A 197 11.43 8.37 7.17
CA GLY A 197 12.11 8.74 5.93
C GLY A 197 11.84 10.15 5.42
N LEU A 198 11.16 11.03 6.17
CA LEU A 198 10.85 12.41 5.75
C LEU A 198 12.10 13.17 5.26
N GLN A 199 13.26 13.00 5.93
CA GLN A 199 14.50 13.68 5.52
C GLN A 199 15.03 13.16 4.16
N VAL A 200 14.84 11.87 3.90
CA VAL A 200 15.18 11.26 2.60
C VAL A 200 14.23 11.80 1.52
N ALA A 201 12.93 11.88 1.82
CA ALA A 201 11.94 12.47 0.93
C ALA A 201 12.25 13.92 0.60
N LYS A 202 12.57 14.77 1.60
CA LYS A 202 13.01 16.18 1.40
C LYS A 202 14.22 16.27 0.47
N LYS A 203 15.23 15.41 0.67
CA LYS A 203 16.40 15.36 -0.19
C LYS A 203 16.03 14.98 -1.64
N ALA A 204 15.14 14.00 -1.81
CA ALA A 204 14.66 13.57 -3.12
C ALA A 204 13.83 14.69 -3.80
N ILE A 205 12.92 15.35 -3.07
CA ILE A 205 12.16 16.51 -3.56
C ILE A 205 13.11 17.60 -4.06
N SER A 206 14.12 17.98 -3.25
CA SER A 206 15.09 19.00 -3.64
C SER A 206 15.83 18.62 -4.92
N SER A 207 16.25 17.37 -5.06
CA SER A 207 16.93 16.89 -6.26
C SER A 207 16.02 16.90 -7.49
N ASP A 208 14.76 16.47 -7.35
CA ASP A 208 13.78 16.48 -8.43
C ASP A 208 13.46 17.92 -8.85
N LEU A 209 13.22 18.84 -7.90
CA LEU A 209 12.92 20.24 -8.19
C LEU A 209 14.08 20.95 -8.89
N GLN A 210 15.31 20.72 -8.44
CA GLN A 210 16.49 21.29 -9.12
C GLN A 210 16.69 20.73 -10.54
N LYS A 211 16.28 19.48 -10.79
CA LYS A 211 16.31 18.87 -12.13
C LYS A 211 15.32 19.53 -13.09
N TYR A 212 14.08 19.74 -12.63
CA TYR A 212 12.99 20.18 -13.50
C TYR A 212 12.78 21.71 -13.51
N PHE A 213 13.29 22.42 -12.51
CA PHE A 213 13.17 23.87 -12.37
C PHE A 213 14.54 24.51 -12.15
N PRO A 214 15.33 24.67 -13.20
CA PRO A 214 16.69 25.23 -13.09
C PRO A 214 16.73 26.69 -12.62
N ASN A 215 15.59 27.38 -12.60
CA ASN A 215 15.41 28.72 -12.05
C ASN A 215 15.29 28.75 -10.52
N ILE A 216 15.14 27.60 -9.84
CA ILE A 216 15.14 27.50 -8.38
C ILE A 216 16.58 27.26 -7.90
N GLU A 217 17.13 28.20 -7.14
CA GLU A 217 18.49 28.13 -6.58
C GLU A 217 18.50 27.52 -5.19
N SER A 218 17.52 27.87 -4.33
CA SER A 218 17.42 27.32 -2.99
C SER A 218 16.04 26.75 -2.69
N ILE A 219 16.02 25.69 -1.87
CA ILE A 219 14.79 25.03 -1.44
C ILE A 219 14.85 24.87 0.07
N ALA A 220 13.92 25.52 0.77
CA ALA A 220 13.73 25.40 2.21
C ALA A 220 12.49 24.58 2.52
N PHE A 221 12.56 23.80 3.61
CA PHE A 221 11.40 23.12 4.17
C PHE A 221 11.09 23.74 5.51
N LEU A 222 9.88 24.25 5.67
CA LEU A 222 9.42 24.90 6.90
C LEU A 222 8.48 23.95 7.67
N GLU A 223 8.86 23.60 8.86
CA GLU A 223 8.04 22.89 9.84
C GLU A 223 7.64 23.86 10.94
N THR A 224 6.34 24.08 11.12
CA THR A 224 5.82 25.03 12.11
C THR A 224 5.10 24.30 13.22
N PHE A 225 5.66 24.34 14.43
CA PHE A 225 5.03 23.81 15.63
C PHE A 225 4.18 24.91 16.28
N LYS A 226 2.86 24.82 16.15
CA LYS A 226 1.93 25.78 16.74
C LYS A 226 1.68 25.43 18.21
N LYS A 227 1.61 26.45 19.06
CA LYS A 227 1.11 26.26 20.45
C LYS A 227 -0.34 25.79 20.36
N PRO A 228 -0.74 24.75 21.13
CA PRO A 228 -2.14 24.34 21.19
C PRO A 228 -3.01 25.55 21.57
N GLU A 229 -4.03 25.81 20.78
CA GLU A 229 -5.04 26.79 21.16
C GLU A 229 -5.74 26.29 22.43
N PRO A 230 -5.99 27.15 23.41
CA PRO A 230 -6.81 26.78 24.55
C PRO A 230 -8.15 26.27 24.03
N PRO A 231 -8.72 25.22 24.63
CA PRO A 231 -10.03 24.74 24.20
C PRO A 231 -11.02 25.89 24.24
N GLU A 232 -11.73 26.14 23.14
CA GLU A 232 -12.80 27.13 23.13
C GLU A 232 -13.74 26.84 24.32
N PRO A 233 -14.13 27.86 25.11
CA PRO A 233 -15.04 27.63 26.20
C PRO A 233 -16.34 27.08 25.60
N SER A 234 -16.66 25.85 25.96
CA SER A 234 -17.93 25.22 25.60
C SER A 234 -19.06 26.22 25.93
N PRO A 235 -20.05 26.40 25.04
CA PRO A 235 -21.14 27.33 25.30
C PRO A 235 -21.83 26.94 26.61
N THR A 236 -21.62 27.76 27.62
CA THR A 236 -22.29 27.64 28.90
C THR A 236 -23.77 27.66 28.64
N THR A 237 -24.44 26.57 28.88
CA THR A 237 -25.90 26.47 28.87
C THR A 237 -26.45 27.54 29.80
N ALA A 238 -27.10 28.53 29.22
CA ALA A 238 -27.68 29.62 29.90
C ALA A 238 -28.61 29.14 31.03
N ALA A 239 -28.46 29.79 32.15
CA ALA A 239 -29.20 29.70 33.36
C ALA A 239 -30.68 29.36 33.21
N ILE A 240 -31.10 28.29 33.86
CA ILE A 240 -32.50 28.11 34.25
C ILE A 240 -32.64 28.70 35.66
N ASP A 241 -33.34 29.81 35.71
CA ASP A 241 -33.83 30.44 36.95
C ASP A 241 -34.52 29.40 37.84
N LYS A 242 -33.96 29.09 38.96
CA LYS A 242 -34.65 28.43 40.09
C LYS A 242 -34.87 29.38 41.23
N LYS A 243 -36.13 29.81 41.32
CA LYS A 243 -36.73 30.43 42.49
C LYS A 243 -36.62 29.52 43.73
N PRO A 244 -36.25 30.00 44.91
CA PRO A 244 -36.13 29.17 46.10
C PRO A 244 -37.50 28.90 46.74
N SER A 245 -37.74 27.66 47.14
CA SER A 245 -38.79 27.28 48.08
C SER A 245 -38.17 26.59 49.32
N PRO A 246 -38.79 26.73 50.49
CA PRO A 246 -38.13 26.58 51.79
C PRO A 246 -38.07 25.14 52.30
N PRO A 247 -37.35 24.88 53.41
CA PRO A 247 -36.96 23.56 53.85
C PRO A 247 -38.05 22.84 54.66
N THR A 248 -38.18 21.55 54.47
CA THR A 248 -38.93 20.65 55.36
C THR A 248 -38.02 19.54 55.86
N GLU A 249 -38.17 19.30 57.07
CA GLU A 249 -37.56 18.54 58.14
C GLU A 249 -37.16 17.07 57.84
N LEU A 250 -36.15 16.69 58.54
CA LEU A 250 -35.58 15.41 58.96
C LEU A 250 -36.51 14.20 59.03
N GLU A 251 -36.08 13.07 58.50
CA GLU A 251 -36.28 11.81 59.20
C GLU A 251 -35.14 10.80 58.88
N GLU A 252 -34.46 10.44 59.95
CA GLU A 252 -33.44 9.38 60.03
C GLU A 252 -34.09 8.01 59.89
N THR A 253 -33.49 7.12 59.11
CA THR A 253 -33.42 5.71 59.51
C THR A 253 -32.20 5.02 58.91
N LYS A 254 -31.47 4.39 59.82
CA LYS A 254 -30.28 3.57 59.64
C LYS A 254 -30.62 2.14 59.14
N PRO A 255 -29.62 1.29 59.02
CA PRO A 255 -29.35 0.47 57.82
C PRO A 255 -29.76 -1.01 58.03
N THR A 256 -29.88 -1.73 56.92
CA THR A 256 -29.90 -3.22 56.99
C THR A 256 -28.97 -3.80 55.95
N VAL A 257 -28.11 -4.64 56.48
CA VAL A 257 -27.11 -5.52 55.87
C VAL A 257 -27.80 -6.75 55.29
N THR A 258 -27.08 -7.39 54.38
CA THR A 258 -27.15 -8.75 53.78
C THR A 258 -27.71 -8.72 52.36
N GLU A 259 -27.13 -9.40 51.39
CA GLU A 259 -26.51 -10.75 51.38
C GLU A 259 -25.72 -10.98 50.09
N LYS A 260 -24.73 -11.81 50.17
CA LYS A 260 -23.86 -12.36 49.13
C LYS A 260 -24.66 -13.08 48.04
N THR A 261 -24.24 -12.94 46.78
CA THR A 261 -24.43 -14.00 45.83
C THR A 261 -23.13 -14.22 45.04
N GLU A 262 -22.74 -15.41 45.08
CA GLU A 262 -21.62 -16.20 44.70
C GLU A 262 -21.40 -16.20 43.17
N VAL A 263 -20.13 -16.10 42.79
CA VAL A 263 -19.69 -16.24 41.41
C VAL A 263 -19.29 -17.69 41.18
N GLU A 264 -19.96 -18.37 40.28
CA GLU A 264 -19.61 -19.72 39.84
C GLU A 264 -18.73 -19.66 38.56
N PRO A 265 -17.63 -20.42 38.47
CA PRO A 265 -16.73 -20.38 37.31
C PRO A 265 -17.11 -21.38 36.24
N LEU A 266 -17.19 -20.97 35.00
CA LEU A 266 -17.45 -21.82 33.84
C LEU A 266 -16.27 -22.73 33.51
N LYS A 267 -16.59 -24.02 33.45
CA LYS A 267 -15.73 -25.17 33.18
C LYS A 267 -15.12 -25.16 31.79
N LYS A 268 -13.80 -25.39 31.74
CA LYS A 268 -13.04 -25.85 30.57
C LYS A 268 -13.56 -27.20 30.06
N LYS A 269 -13.82 -27.33 28.78
CA LYS A 269 -14.00 -28.62 28.08
C LYS A 269 -12.67 -29.00 27.42
N GLU A 270 -12.11 -30.11 27.87
CA GLU A 270 -11.07 -30.88 27.19
C GLU A 270 -11.64 -31.66 26.01
N PRO A 271 -10.86 -31.94 24.94
CA PRO A 271 -11.31 -32.84 23.88
C PRO A 271 -10.96 -34.29 24.16
N ALA A 272 -11.93 -35.13 23.90
CA ALA A 272 -11.89 -36.58 24.09
C ALA A 272 -10.95 -37.29 23.11
N ALA A 273 -10.17 -38.20 23.65
CA ALA A 273 -9.35 -39.16 22.94
C ALA A 273 -10.22 -40.22 22.24
N SER A 274 -9.97 -40.51 20.97
CA SER A 274 -10.49 -41.66 20.26
C SER A 274 -9.41 -42.70 19.98
N LYS A 275 -9.78 -43.91 20.29
CA LYS A 275 -9.00 -45.13 20.44
C LYS A 275 -8.44 -45.66 19.11
N ARG A 276 -7.24 -46.22 19.22
CA ARG A 276 -6.59 -47.15 18.29
C ARG A 276 -7.45 -48.40 18.05
N THR A 277 -7.53 -48.83 16.81
CA THR A 277 -7.63 -50.24 16.48
C THR A 277 -6.62 -50.58 15.39
N GLY A 278 -5.75 -51.51 15.72
CA GLY A 278 -4.75 -52.05 14.82
C GLY A 278 -5.32 -53.12 13.89
N SER A 279 -4.68 -53.25 12.75
CA SER A 279 -4.68 -54.50 11.99
C SER A 279 -3.33 -54.73 11.35
N LYS A 280 -2.69 -55.80 11.78
CA LYS A 280 -1.53 -56.47 11.19
C LYS A 280 -2.00 -57.28 9.98
N THR A 281 -1.23 -57.26 8.86
CA THR A 281 -0.90 -58.47 8.06
C THR A 281 0.11 -58.10 7.00
N ARG A 282 1.25 -58.64 7.15
CA ARG A 282 1.97 -59.75 6.52
C ARG A 282 2.54 -59.49 5.12
N ARG A 283 3.89 -59.39 5.11
CA ARG A 283 4.90 -60.08 4.29
C ARG A 283 4.54 -60.46 2.83
N ARG A 284 5.38 -59.99 1.90
CA ARG A 284 6.18 -60.87 1.01
C ARG A 284 7.16 -60.05 0.16
N ARG A 285 8.44 -60.29 0.34
CA ARG A 285 9.47 -60.28 -0.71
C ARG A 285 9.39 -61.63 -1.43
N PRO A 286 9.79 -61.78 -2.74
CA PRO A 286 11.18 -61.98 -3.04
C PRO A 286 11.70 -61.47 -4.42
N ARG A 287 13.03 -61.32 -4.49
CA ARG A 287 14.05 -61.75 -5.48
C ARG A 287 13.85 -61.37 -6.93
N ALA A 288 14.81 -60.59 -7.53
CA ALA A 288 16.10 -61.00 -8.13
C ALA A 288 15.99 -61.64 -9.52
N GLY A 289 16.73 -61.13 -10.41
CA GLY A 289 17.05 -61.60 -11.78
C GLY A 289 17.46 -60.40 -12.60
N SER A 290 18.71 -60.05 -12.74
CA SER A 290 19.84 -60.57 -13.46
C SER A 290 19.73 -60.45 -15.00
N GLU A 291 20.79 -59.80 -15.54
CA GLU A 291 21.37 -60.03 -16.89
C GLU A 291 20.63 -59.48 -18.09
N ASN A 292 21.20 -58.84 -19.05
CA ASN A 292 22.50 -58.80 -19.69
C ASN A 292 22.33 -58.19 -21.10
N GLN A 293 23.36 -57.54 -21.58
CA GLN A 293 23.77 -57.41 -23.00
C GLN A 293 22.83 -56.66 -24.02
N ARG A 294 23.17 -55.56 -24.54
CA ARG A 294 24.25 -55.25 -25.54
C ARG A 294 24.38 -53.73 -25.69
#